data_833b66507b268b417e5d21d862c91c30
#
_entry.id   833b66507b268b417e5d21d862c91c30
#
_cell.length_a   1.000
_cell.length_b   1.000
_cell.length_c   1.000
_cell.angle_alpha   90.00
_cell.angle_beta   90.00
_cell.angle_gamma   90.00
#
_symmetry.space_group_name_H-M   'P 1'
#
loop_
_entity.id
_entity.type
_entity.pdbx_description
1 polymer ?
#
loop_
_entity_poly.entity_id
_entity_poly.type
_entity_poly.pdbx_seq_one_letter_code
_entity_poly.pdbx_strand_id
1 'polypeptide(L)'
;DNSKIVVIDSIQTLYSENVNSIPGSMTQIRETTLKIIEMAKSREISFFIVGHITKDGKVAGPKMLEHMVDAVIQIEGEENSFYRIIRTLKNRFGSTNEISIFDMKEDGISEITNPSEFFIGEREEKNVGSIITPILEGSRVFLFEVQSLLTNTTFGLPRRIIEGYDKNRVEILGAVLSKFLKLDLSSKDIFINIPGGLTLKDRSSDLAVIFSLISSINALAVSQKIAAVGELGLRGEIRRVAFIKNRIKELERLGFKGVYLPTANKKDLESEDFKIKLIYLKNIEELIERVKK
;
A
#
# COMPACT_ATOMS: atom_id res chain seq x y z
N ASP A 1 34.71 27.17 5.77
CA ASP A 1 34.38 25.79 5.48
C ASP A 1 33.94 25.66 4.02
N ASN A 2 34.55 24.76 3.28
CA ASN A 2 34.23 24.47 1.87
C ASN A 2 33.22 23.32 1.75
N SER A 3 32.33 23.16 2.75
CA SER A 3 31.33 22.10 2.75
C SER A 3 30.30 22.30 1.64
N LYS A 4 30.11 21.32 0.77
CA LYS A 4 29.08 21.35 -0.28
C LYS A 4 27.74 20.74 0.17
N ILE A 5 27.77 19.94 1.22
CA ILE A 5 26.61 19.25 1.78
C ILE A 5 26.63 19.44 3.28
N VAL A 6 25.48 19.79 3.85
CA VAL A 6 25.26 19.92 5.29
C VAL A 6 24.02 19.10 5.68
N VAL A 7 24.14 18.31 6.74
CA VAL A 7 23.02 17.54 7.33
C VAL A 7 22.68 18.13 8.67
N ILE A 8 21.41 18.40 8.91
CA ILE A 8 20.86 18.91 10.16
C ILE A 8 19.93 17.88 10.75
N ASP A 9 20.30 17.26 11.87
CA ASP A 9 19.48 16.34 12.64
C ASP A 9 19.35 16.86 14.08
N SER A 10 18.21 17.47 14.41
CA SER A 10 17.00 17.73 13.65
C SER A 10 16.66 19.22 13.64
N ILE A 11 15.77 19.64 12.76
CA ILE A 11 15.31 21.03 12.68
C ILE A 11 14.66 21.50 13.98
N GLN A 12 14.10 20.60 14.77
CA GLN A 12 13.43 20.88 16.03
C GLN A 12 14.40 21.33 17.14
N THR A 13 15.68 21.02 17.02
CA THR A 13 16.70 21.38 18.01
C THR A 13 17.35 22.74 17.73
N LEU A 14 17.13 23.30 16.54
CA LEU A 14 17.70 24.58 16.17
C LEU A 14 16.98 25.74 16.88
N TYR A 15 17.77 26.79 17.17
CA TYR A 15 17.32 27.98 17.84
C TYR A 15 17.82 29.25 17.14
N SER A 16 16.95 30.24 17.03
CA SER A 16 17.26 31.59 16.55
C SER A 16 16.91 32.59 17.64
N GLU A 17 17.89 33.41 18.05
CA GLU A 17 17.70 34.49 19.03
C GLU A 17 16.76 35.59 18.54
N ASN A 18 16.55 35.71 17.24
CA ASN A 18 15.67 36.71 16.64
C ASN A 18 14.18 36.48 16.94
N VAL A 19 13.82 35.33 17.52
CA VAL A 19 12.43 34.94 17.79
C VAL A 19 12.27 34.51 19.24
N ASN A 20 11.40 35.21 19.94
CA ASN A 20 11.12 34.92 21.35
C ASN A 20 10.14 33.75 21.49
N SER A 21 10.63 32.51 21.21
CA SER A 21 9.86 31.28 21.38
C SER A 21 10.80 30.09 21.67
N ILE A 22 10.27 29.03 22.25
CA ILE A 22 11.06 27.84 22.63
C ILE A 22 11.53 27.07 21.40
N PRO A 23 12.69 26.36 21.45
CA PRO A 23 13.14 25.46 20.42
C PRO A 23 12.04 24.44 20.07
N GLY A 24 11.96 24.04 18.79
CA GLY A 24 10.93 23.12 18.31
C GLY A 24 9.54 23.73 18.10
N SER A 25 9.32 25.00 18.50
CA SER A 25 8.08 25.71 18.17
C SER A 25 8.00 26.01 16.67
N MET A 26 6.76 26.15 16.17
CA MET A 26 6.49 26.47 14.76
C MET A 26 7.25 27.72 14.27
N THR A 27 7.29 28.75 15.11
CA THR A 27 7.94 30.02 14.80
C THR A 27 9.46 29.85 14.70
N GLN A 28 10.08 29.08 15.62
CA GLN A 28 11.50 28.75 15.56
C GLN A 28 11.85 27.92 14.32
N ILE A 29 11.08 26.85 14.06
CA ILE A 29 11.28 25.99 12.90
C ILE A 29 11.21 26.79 11.60
N ARG A 30 10.24 27.70 11.47
CA ARG A 30 10.09 28.55 10.30
C ARG A 30 11.29 29.48 10.12
N GLU A 31 11.67 30.19 11.16
CA GLU A 31 12.78 31.18 11.13
C GLU A 31 14.11 30.51 10.80
N THR A 32 14.42 29.40 11.48
CA THR A 32 15.65 28.64 11.24
C THR A 32 15.70 28.07 9.83
N THR A 33 14.57 27.56 9.31
CA THR A 33 14.47 27.05 7.95
C THR A 33 14.68 28.17 6.91
N LEU A 34 14.12 29.36 7.11
CA LEU A 34 14.34 30.48 6.21
C LEU A 34 15.83 30.86 6.13
N LYS A 35 16.54 30.91 7.26
CA LYS A 35 17.98 31.15 7.32
C LYS A 35 18.80 30.10 6.58
N ILE A 36 18.39 28.79 6.76
CA ILE A 36 19.04 27.68 6.04
C ILE A 36 18.85 27.84 4.52
N ILE A 37 17.65 28.19 4.06
CA ILE A 37 17.36 28.40 2.64
C ILE A 37 18.17 29.58 2.07
N GLU A 38 18.30 30.66 2.82
CA GLU A 38 19.13 31.83 2.43
C GLU A 38 20.60 31.41 2.31
N MET A 39 21.14 30.69 3.28
CA MET A 39 22.51 30.16 3.24
C MET A 39 22.71 29.16 2.08
N ALA A 40 21.74 28.28 1.84
CA ALA A 40 21.81 27.32 0.76
C ALA A 40 21.99 28.04 -0.60
N LYS A 41 21.18 29.07 -0.83
CA LYS A 41 21.21 29.86 -2.09
C LYS A 41 22.45 30.72 -2.23
N SER A 42 22.82 31.39 -1.14
CA SER A 42 23.97 32.37 -1.20
C SER A 42 25.33 31.68 -1.30
N ARG A 43 25.44 30.44 -0.79
CA ARG A 43 26.70 29.67 -0.73
C ARG A 43 26.73 28.47 -1.64
N GLU A 44 25.65 28.19 -2.38
CA GLU A 44 25.50 27.00 -3.24
C GLU A 44 25.74 25.69 -2.48
N ILE A 45 25.20 25.59 -1.25
CA ILE A 45 25.33 24.44 -0.38
C ILE A 45 24.01 23.66 -0.40
N SER A 46 24.07 22.32 -0.53
CA SER A 46 22.91 21.45 -0.37
C SER A 46 22.68 21.12 1.10
N PHE A 47 21.46 21.33 1.60
CA PHE A 47 21.07 21.01 2.97
C PHE A 47 20.11 19.82 3.01
N PHE A 48 20.41 18.83 3.84
CA PHE A 48 19.49 17.79 4.28
C PHE A 48 18.97 18.13 5.67
N ILE A 49 17.68 18.32 5.78
CA ILE A 49 17.03 18.71 7.03
C ILE A 49 16.20 17.52 7.52
N VAL A 50 16.58 16.92 8.64
CA VAL A 50 15.81 15.86 9.29
C VAL A 50 14.74 16.49 10.16
N GLY A 51 13.49 16.01 9.98
CA GLY A 51 12.34 16.42 10.79
C GLY A 51 11.52 15.22 11.22
N HIS A 52 11.09 15.20 12.48
CA HIS A 52 10.27 14.13 13.03
C HIS A 52 8.79 14.45 12.92
N ILE A 53 8.00 13.48 12.42
CA ILE A 53 6.54 13.55 12.39
C ILE A 53 6.02 12.75 13.58
N THR A 54 5.17 13.36 14.42
CA THR A 54 4.51 12.61 15.52
C THR A 54 3.39 11.74 14.96
N LYS A 55 3.11 10.60 15.63
CA LYS A 55 2.05 9.63 15.26
C LYS A 55 0.67 10.27 15.02
N ASP A 56 0.37 11.37 15.70
CA ASP A 56 -0.92 12.07 15.58
C ASP A 56 -1.01 13.05 14.40
N GLY A 57 0.05 13.21 13.59
CA GLY A 57 0.08 14.17 12.49
C GLY A 57 -0.14 15.65 12.90
N LYS A 58 -0.15 15.92 14.20
CA LYS A 58 -0.53 17.22 14.81
C LYS A 58 0.63 18.19 15.02
N VAL A 59 1.88 17.75 14.87
CA VAL A 59 2.99 18.69 14.89
C VAL A 59 3.04 19.40 13.56
N ALA A 60 2.52 20.59 13.55
CA ALA A 60 2.37 21.45 12.37
C ALA A 60 3.70 21.83 11.69
N GLY A 61 4.86 21.53 12.28
CA GLY A 61 6.19 21.81 11.75
C GLY A 61 6.49 21.16 10.39
N PRO A 62 6.37 19.86 10.21
CA PRO A 62 6.75 19.19 8.97
C PRO A 62 5.94 19.65 7.75
N LYS A 63 4.61 19.77 7.85
CA LYS A 63 3.77 20.24 6.74
C LYS A 63 4.10 21.65 6.28
N MET A 64 4.49 22.53 7.18
CA MET A 64 4.92 23.88 6.82
C MET A 64 6.23 23.83 6.05
N LEU A 65 7.18 22.99 6.46
CA LEU A 65 8.46 22.81 5.80
C LEU A 65 8.32 22.29 4.38
N GLU A 66 7.34 21.42 4.12
CA GLU A 66 7.05 20.88 2.79
C GLU A 66 6.88 21.96 1.73
N HIS A 67 6.30 23.13 2.10
CA HIS A 67 6.13 24.24 1.18
C HIS A 67 7.42 25.05 0.96
N MET A 68 8.34 25.01 1.91
CA MET A 68 9.55 25.85 1.92
C MET A 68 10.74 25.20 1.21
N VAL A 69 10.85 23.86 1.24
CA VAL A 69 11.97 23.09 0.68
C VAL A 69 11.71 22.64 -0.76
N ASP A 70 12.77 22.26 -1.48
CA ASP A 70 12.68 21.84 -2.88
C ASP A 70 12.25 20.39 -3.05
N ALA A 71 12.64 19.51 -2.13
CA ALA A 71 12.25 18.12 -2.09
C ALA A 71 11.85 17.69 -0.67
N VAL A 72 10.90 16.76 -0.57
CA VAL A 72 10.48 16.12 0.67
C VAL A 72 10.50 14.62 0.48
N ILE A 73 11.31 13.97 1.27
CA ILE A 73 11.43 12.50 1.31
C ILE A 73 10.88 12.04 2.66
N GLN A 74 9.92 11.16 2.63
CA GLN A 74 9.34 10.55 3.83
C GLN A 74 9.88 9.13 3.99
N ILE A 75 10.31 8.80 5.20
CA ILE A 75 10.70 7.46 5.60
C ILE A 75 9.58 6.92 6.50
N GLU A 76 8.92 5.85 6.04
CA GLU A 76 7.83 5.19 6.75
C GLU A 76 8.29 3.81 7.24
N GLY A 77 7.81 3.40 8.41
CA GLY A 77 7.99 2.04 8.92
C GLY A 77 7.17 1.85 10.18
N GLU A 78 6.58 0.68 10.35
CA GLU A 78 5.92 0.28 11.59
C GLU A 78 6.97 -0.23 12.59
N GLU A 79 6.68 -0.10 13.90
CA GLU A 79 7.62 -0.46 14.98
C GLU A 79 8.13 -1.91 14.90
N ASN A 80 7.28 -2.83 14.38
CA ASN A 80 7.59 -4.26 14.25
C ASN A 80 7.93 -4.68 12.81
N SER A 81 8.11 -3.73 11.90
CA SER A 81 8.43 -4.03 10.50
C SER A 81 9.94 -4.10 10.27
N PHE A 82 10.41 -5.16 9.61
CA PHE A 82 11.81 -5.35 9.21
C PHE A 82 12.21 -4.52 8.00
N TYR A 83 11.32 -3.69 7.45
CA TYR A 83 11.62 -2.85 6.30
C TYR A 83 11.20 -1.40 6.53
N ARG A 84 11.73 -0.51 5.67
CA ARG A 84 11.37 0.90 5.59
C ARG A 84 10.97 1.25 4.17
N ILE A 85 9.95 2.07 4.05
CA ILE A 85 9.49 2.61 2.77
C ILE A 85 9.96 4.05 2.68
N ILE A 86 10.63 4.39 1.60
CA ILE A 86 11.03 5.74 1.28
C ILE A 86 10.15 6.24 0.15
N ARG A 87 9.44 7.36 0.40
CA ARG A 87 8.55 8.02 -0.57
C ARG A 87 8.99 9.45 -0.84
N THR A 88 8.92 9.85 -2.08
CA THR A 88 9.06 11.26 -2.46
C THR A 88 7.69 11.94 -2.40
N LEU A 89 7.48 12.82 -1.41
CA LEU A 89 6.23 13.59 -1.28
C LEU A 89 6.22 14.85 -2.12
N LYS A 90 7.40 15.46 -2.31
CA LYS A 90 7.62 16.66 -3.13
C LYS A 90 8.98 16.60 -3.80
N ASN A 91 9.03 17.00 -5.06
CA ASN A 91 10.27 17.17 -5.78
C ASN A 91 10.08 18.22 -6.90
N ARG A 92 10.74 19.36 -6.78
CA ARG A 92 10.65 20.44 -7.79
C ARG A 92 11.40 20.09 -9.07
N PHE A 93 12.34 19.15 -9.01
CA PHE A 93 13.26 18.84 -10.11
C PHE A 93 13.01 17.46 -10.73
N GLY A 94 12.00 16.71 -10.25
CA GLY A 94 11.74 15.37 -10.75
C GLY A 94 10.38 14.80 -10.30
N SER A 95 10.22 13.50 -10.51
CA SER A 95 9.01 12.76 -10.16
C SER A 95 8.77 12.74 -8.64
N THR A 96 7.51 12.83 -8.24
CA THR A 96 7.05 12.61 -6.85
C THR A 96 6.46 11.21 -6.66
N ASN A 97 6.41 10.39 -7.71
CA ASN A 97 5.81 9.06 -7.65
C ASN A 97 6.84 7.96 -7.33
N GLU A 98 8.06 8.35 -6.96
CA GLU A 98 9.11 7.38 -6.66
C GLU A 98 8.95 6.80 -5.25
N ILE A 99 9.11 5.46 -5.19
CA ILE A 99 9.05 4.70 -3.95
C ILE A 99 10.13 3.62 -3.96
N SER A 100 10.85 3.49 -2.85
CA SER A 100 11.83 2.44 -2.63
C SER A 100 11.58 1.76 -1.29
N ILE A 101 11.90 0.46 -1.22
CA ILE A 101 11.73 -0.35 -0.02
C ILE A 101 13.11 -0.86 0.41
N PHE A 102 13.39 -0.73 1.69
CA PHE A 102 14.67 -1.11 2.29
C PHE A 102 14.45 -2.11 3.41
N ASP A 103 15.26 -3.14 3.43
CA ASP A 103 15.35 -4.12 4.51
C ASP A 103 16.24 -3.58 5.64
N MET A 104 15.81 -3.79 6.88
CA MET A 104 16.56 -3.41 8.10
C MET A 104 17.41 -4.58 8.55
N LYS A 105 18.72 -4.49 8.35
CA LYS A 105 19.69 -5.51 8.75
C LYS A 105 20.53 -5.03 9.93
N GLU A 106 21.26 -5.96 10.56
CA GLU A 106 22.17 -5.64 11.65
C GLU A 106 23.29 -4.66 11.26
N ASP A 107 23.73 -4.71 9.99
CA ASP A 107 24.75 -3.84 9.40
C ASP A 107 24.21 -2.56 8.76
N GLY A 108 22.90 -2.33 8.84
CA GLY A 108 22.24 -1.13 8.32
C GLY A 108 21.02 -1.43 7.44
N ILE A 109 20.76 -0.52 6.48
CA ILE A 109 19.64 -0.67 5.55
C ILE A 109 20.15 -1.09 4.17
N SER A 110 19.43 -2.04 3.52
CA SER A 110 19.74 -2.47 2.16
C SER A 110 18.49 -2.39 1.27
N GLU A 111 18.66 -1.92 0.03
CA GLU A 111 17.53 -1.82 -0.91
C GLU A 111 17.00 -3.21 -1.27
N ILE A 112 15.66 -3.35 -1.21
CA ILE A 112 14.96 -4.53 -1.71
C ILE A 112 14.70 -4.30 -3.20
N THR A 113 15.49 -4.93 -4.04
CA THR A 113 15.42 -4.78 -5.51
C THR A 113 14.15 -5.35 -6.11
N ASN A 114 13.58 -6.40 -5.49
CA ASN A 114 12.35 -7.07 -5.91
C ASN A 114 11.31 -7.12 -4.77
N PRO A 115 10.65 -6.00 -4.45
CA PRO A 115 9.69 -5.94 -3.35
C PRO A 115 8.50 -6.88 -3.51
N SER A 116 8.06 -7.16 -4.74
CA SER A 116 6.95 -8.09 -4.98
C SER A 116 7.29 -9.50 -4.52
N GLU A 117 8.48 -10.00 -4.77
CA GLU A 117 8.93 -11.31 -4.26
C GLU A 117 9.04 -11.31 -2.73
N PHE A 118 9.51 -10.21 -2.16
CA PHE A 118 9.62 -10.04 -0.71
C PHE A 118 8.25 -10.12 -0.02
N PHE A 119 7.22 -9.45 -0.55
CA PHE A 119 5.88 -9.42 0.06
C PHE A 119 5.04 -10.67 -0.22
N ILE A 120 5.32 -11.40 -1.29
CA ILE A 120 4.61 -12.66 -1.58
C ILE A 120 5.12 -13.79 -0.67
N GLY A 121 6.43 -13.78 -0.30
CA GLY A 121 7.06 -14.82 0.47
C GLY A 121 7.03 -16.19 -0.21
N GLU A 122 7.37 -17.23 0.55
CA GLU A 122 7.21 -18.62 0.12
C GLU A 122 5.74 -19.04 0.27
N ARG A 123 5.17 -19.55 -0.81
CA ARG A 123 3.78 -20.01 -0.86
C ARG A 123 3.72 -21.47 -1.27
N GLU A 124 2.81 -22.21 -0.66
CA GLU A 124 2.48 -23.53 -1.13
C GLU A 124 1.83 -23.47 -2.52
N GLU A 125 1.92 -24.53 -3.29
CA GLU A 125 1.36 -24.61 -4.65
C GLU A 125 -0.13 -24.28 -4.70
N LYS A 126 -0.86 -24.66 -3.65
CA LYS A 126 -2.29 -24.37 -3.49
C LYS A 126 -2.58 -23.89 -2.08
N ASN A 127 -3.27 -22.77 -1.97
CA ASN A 127 -3.64 -22.14 -0.70
C ASN A 127 -5.14 -21.92 -0.62
N VAL A 128 -5.71 -22.19 0.55
CA VAL A 128 -7.10 -21.86 0.87
C VAL A 128 -7.12 -20.51 1.58
N GLY A 129 -8.03 -19.65 1.17
CA GLY A 129 -8.19 -18.33 1.79
C GLY A 129 -7.10 -17.33 1.44
N SER A 130 -6.31 -17.56 0.39
CA SER A 130 -5.22 -16.67 -0.02
C SER A 130 -5.22 -16.41 -1.53
N ILE A 131 -4.96 -15.16 -1.92
CA ILE A 131 -4.76 -14.76 -3.32
C ILE A 131 -3.84 -13.56 -3.42
N ILE A 132 -3.19 -13.40 -4.56
CA ILE A 132 -2.34 -12.24 -4.86
C ILE A 132 -3.13 -11.12 -5.52
N THR A 133 -2.77 -9.88 -5.18
CA THR A 133 -3.28 -8.67 -5.82
C THR A 133 -2.15 -7.73 -6.22
N PRO A 134 -2.15 -7.20 -7.46
CA PRO A 134 -1.20 -6.19 -7.90
C PRO A 134 -1.68 -4.79 -7.50
N ILE A 135 -0.93 -4.12 -6.63
CA ILE A 135 -1.23 -2.78 -6.11
C ILE A 135 -0.27 -1.76 -6.71
N LEU A 136 -0.79 -0.63 -7.14
CA LEU A 136 0.01 0.49 -7.59
C LEU A 136 0.36 1.38 -6.39
N GLU A 137 1.64 1.50 -6.12
CA GLU A 137 2.20 2.39 -5.12
C GLU A 137 3.20 3.33 -5.79
N GLY A 138 2.88 4.63 -5.81
CA GLY A 138 3.65 5.59 -6.60
C GLY A 138 3.65 5.26 -8.09
N SER A 139 4.83 5.08 -8.69
CA SER A 139 5.02 4.70 -10.10
C SER A 139 5.14 3.18 -10.31
N ARG A 140 5.24 2.39 -9.25
CA ARG A 140 5.55 0.96 -9.30
C ARG A 140 4.36 0.10 -8.89
N VAL A 141 4.28 -1.09 -9.47
CA VAL A 141 3.32 -2.11 -9.04
C VAL A 141 4.03 -3.10 -8.13
N PHE A 142 3.43 -3.37 -6.99
CA PHE A 142 3.86 -4.40 -6.05
C PHE A 142 2.80 -5.47 -5.91
N LEU A 143 3.21 -6.70 -5.69
CA LEU A 143 2.30 -7.81 -5.46
C LEU A 143 2.18 -8.08 -3.97
N PHE A 144 0.94 -8.12 -3.49
CA PHE A 144 0.63 -8.42 -2.09
C PHE A 144 -0.24 -9.65 -1.98
N GLU A 145 -0.02 -10.42 -0.94
CA GLU A 145 -0.90 -11.50 -0.58
C GLU A 145 -2.06 -10.98 0.28
N VAL A 146 -3.28 -11.39 -0.05
CA VAL A 146 -4.47 -11.19 0.78
C VAL A 146 -4.86 -12.53 1.37
N GLN A 147 -4.78 -12.65 2.69
CA GLN A 147 -5.16 -13.85 3.43
C GLN A 147 -6.47 -13.61 4.17
N SER A 148 -7.38 -14.57 4.12
CA SER A 148 -8.65 -14.53 4.85
C SER A 148 -8.95 -15.88 5.50
N LEU A 149 -9.44 -15.84 6.73
CA LEU A 149 -9.92 -16.97 7.46
C LEU A 149 -11.33 -16.69 7.97
N LEU A 150 -12.27 -17.59 7.68
CA LEU A 150 -13.62 -17.57 8.24
C LEU A 150 -13.84 -18.79 9.08
N THR A 151 -14.33 -18.58 10.30
CA THR A 151 -14.69 -19.64 11.25
C THR A 151 -16.08 -19.40 11.80
N ASN A 152 -16.69 -20.43 12.37
CA ASN A 152 -17.93 -20.25 13.12
C ASN A 152 -17.64 -19.47 14.40
N THR A 153 -18.49 -18.51 14.75
CA THR A 153 -18.41 -17.81 16.03
C THR A 153 -18.71 -18.77 17.17
N THR A 154 -17.77 -18.92 18.09
CA THR A 154 -17.92 -19.82 19.25
C THR A 154 -18.41 -19.10 20.49
N PHE A 155 -18.22 -17.78 20.61
CA PHE A 155 -18.46 -16.98 21.79
C PHE A 155 -19.26 -15.69 21.48
N GLY A 156 -20.57 -15.80 21.44
CA GLY A 156 -21.46 -14.63 21.45
C GLY A 156 -21.40 -13.78 20.17
N LEU A 157 -20.64 -12.69 20.18
CA LEU A 157 -20.59 -11.75 19.05
C LEU A 157 -19.49 -12.10 18.04
N PRO A 158 -19.77 -12.02 16.74
CA PRO A 158 -18.80 -12.27 15.67
C PRO A 158 -17.62 -11.28 15.72
N ARG A 159 -16.41 -11.82 15.60
CA ARG A 159 -15.19 -11.00 15.58
C ARG A 159 -14.83 -10.59 14.16
N ARG A 160 -14.32 -9.37 14.03
CA ARG A 160 -13.75 -8.80 12.80
C ARG A 160 -12.35 -8.30 13.11
N ILE A 161 -11.34 -9.15 12.81
CA ILE A 161 -9.92 -8.82 13.02
C ILE A 161 -9.31 -8.62 11.64
N ILE A 162 -8.95 -7.38 11.35
CA ILE A 162 -8.46 -6.95 10.06
C ILE A 162 -7.10 -6.28 10.25
N GLU A 163 -6.08 -6.84 9.63
CA GLU A 163 -4.72 -6.30 9.60
C GLU A 163 -4.33 -5.98 8.16
N GLY A 164 -3.81 -4.77 7.96
CA GLY A 164 -3.35 -4.30 6.65
C GLY A 164 -4.45 -3.93 5.64
N TYR A 165 -5.72 -3.80 6.10
CA TYR A 165 -6.84 -3.35 5.27
C TYR A 165 -7.84 -2.48 6.05
N ASP A 166 -8.67 -1.69 5.34
CA ASP A 166 -9.69 -0.85 5.99
C ASP A 166 -10.86 -1.68 6.53
N LYS A 167 -11.07 -1.64 7.85
CA LYS A 167 -12.11 -2.41 8.53
C LYS A 167 -13.51 -2.08 8.02
N ASN A 168 -13.83 -0.78 7.83
CA ASN A 168 -15.15 -0.37 7.35
C ASN A 168 -15.38 -0.87 5.93
N ARG A 169 -14.31 -0.93 5.10
CA ARG A 169 -14.41 -1.49 3.76
C ARG A 169 -14.71 -2.99 3.80
N VAL A 170 -14.09 -3.74 4.70
CA VAL A 170 -14.39 -5.18 4.88
C VAL A 170 -15.83 -5.41 5.30
N GLU A 171 -16.40 -4.58 6.19
CA GLU A 171 -17.82 -4.65 6.56
C GLU A 171 -18.74 -4.46 5.33
N ILE A 172 -18.42 -3.50 4.47
CA ILE A 172 -19.15 -3.28 3.21
C ILE A 172 -19.03 -4.49 2.27
N LEU A 173 -17.82 -4.99 2.06
CA LEU A 173 -17.55 -6.16 1.22
C LEU A 173 -18.26 -7.40 1.75
N GLY A 174 -18.26 -7.59 3.08
CA GLY A 174 -19.00 -8.66 3.76
C GLY A 174 -20.51 -8.58 3.54
N ALA A 175 -21.10 -7.39 3.62
CA ALA A 175 -22.52 -7.18 3.36
C ALA A 175 -22.89 -7.52 1.91
N VAL A 176 -22.06 -7.12 0.93
CA VAL A 176 -22.24 -7.48 -0.47
C VAL A 176 -22.13 -9.00 -0.65
N LEU A 177 -21.10 -9.61 -0.06
CA LEU A 177 -20.88 -11.05 -0.14
C LEU A 177 -22.06 -11.85 0.45
N SER A 178 -22.56 -11.45 1.63
CA SER A 178 -23.74 -12.07 2.27
C SER A 178 -24.96 -12.06 1.35
N LYS A 179 -25.21 -10.93 0.71
CA LYS A 179 -26.34 -10.77 -0.21
C LYS A 179 -26.26 -11.74 -1.40
N PHE A 180 -25.10 -11.84 -2.05
CA PHE A 180 -24.95 -12.61 -3.29
C PHE A 180 -24.70 -14.10 -3.05
N LEU A 181 -24.01 -14.49 -1.96
CA LEU A 181 -23.83 -15.89 -1.58
C LEU A 181 -25.03 -16.46 -0.80
N LYS A 182 -25.95 -15.60 -0.34
CA LYS A 182 -27.02 -15.97 0.59
C LYS A 182 -26.50 -16.64 1.87
N LEU A 183 -25.34 -16.19 2.33
CA LEU A 183 -24.67 -16.66 3.53
C LEU A 183 -24.90 -15.71 4.69
N ASP A 184 -25.22 -16.25 5.85
CA ASP A 184 -25.23 -15.49 7.09
C ASP A 184 -23.80 -15.33 7.63
N LEU A 185 -23.20 -14.17 7.34
CA LEU A 185 -21.90 -13.80 7.93
C LEU A 185 -22.02 -13.23 9.34
N SER A 186 -23.25 -13.05 9.86
CA SER A 186 -23.45 -12.57 11.23
C SER A 186 -23.09 -13.60 12.27
N SER A 187 -23.00 -14.89 11.88
CA SER A 187 -22.58 -16.03 12.71
C SER A 187 -21.12 -16.45 12.47
N LYS A 188 -20.34 -15.68 11.72
CA LYS A 188 -18.96 -16.02 11.35
C LYS A 188 -17.95 -15.00 11.88
N ASP A 189 -16.87 -15.48 12.44
CA ASP A 189 -15.67 -14.69 12.68
C ASP A 189 -14.92 -14.51 11.35
N ILE A 190 -14.47 -13.27 11.07
CA ILE A 190 -13.70 -12.94 9.88
C ILE A 190 -12.35 -12.40 10.32
N PHE A 191 -11.30 -13.01 9.77
CA PHE A 191 -9.93 -12.58 9.91
C PHE A 191 -9.40 -12.25 8.52
N ILE A 192 -8.77 -11.09 8.36
CA ILE A 192 -8.05 -10.70 7.15
C ILE A 192 -6.68 -10.22 7.56
N ASN A 193 -5.67 -10.70 6.84
CA ASN A 193 -4.29 -10.30 7.04
C ASN A 193 -3.63 -10.00 5.70
N ILE A 194 -2.92 -8.87 5.66
CA ILE A 194 -1.98 -8.53 4.59
C ILE A 194 -0.58 -8.72 5.16
N PRO A 195 0.10 -9.84 4.83
CA PRO A 195 1.45 -10.08 5.35
C PRO A 195 2.42 -8.96 4.98
N GLY A 196 3.39 -8.71 5.86
CA GLY A 196 4.42 -7.68 5.65
C GLY A 196 4.12 -6.34 6.31
N GLY A 197 3.02 -6.21 7.09
CA GLY A 197 2.74 -4.99 7.89
C GLY A 197 2.40 -3.75 7.06
N LEU A 198 1.97 -3.91 5.80
CA LEU A 198 1.50 -2.82 4.96
C LEU A 198 -0.01 -2.69 4.99
N THR A 199 -0.50 -1.45 4.92
CA THR A 199 -1.93 -1.19 4.77
C THR A 199 -2.26 -0.88 3.31
N LEU A 200 -3.06 -1.72 2.66
CA LEU A 200 -3.54 -1.52 1.30
C LEU A 200 -4.65 -0.46 1.29
N LYS A 201 -4.37 0.68 0.66
CA LYS A 201 -5.34 1.79 0.49
C LYS A 201 -6.05 1.76 -0.87
N ASP A 202 -5.48 1.02 -1.82
CA ASP A 202 -5.99 0.92 -3.19
C ASP A 202 -7.19 -0.03 -3.24
N ARG A 203 -8.35 0.50 -3.58
CA ARG A 203 -9.60 -0.26 -3.71
C ARG A 203 -9.60 -1.33 -4.80
N SER A 204 -8.61 -1.31 -5.68
CA SER A 204 -8.44 -2.38 -6.66
C SER A 204 -8.18 -3.75 -6.02
N SER A 205 -7.85 -3.80 -4.73
CA SER A 205 -7.70 -5.02 -3.94
C SER A 205 -9.01 -5.63 -3.45
N ASP A 206 -10.15 -4.95 -3.57
CA ASP A 206 -11.45 -5.46 -3.13
C ASP A 206 -11.77 -6.85 -3.69
N LEU A 207 -11.49 -7.05 -4.99
CA LEU A 207 -11.74 -8.35 -5.64
C LEU A 207 -10.90 -9.47 -5.02
N ALA A 208 -9.66 -9.17 -4.62
CA ALA A 208 -8.80 -10.13 -3.94
C ALA A 208 -9.34 -10.46 -2.54
N VAL A 209 -9.80 -9.45 -1.78
CA VAL A 209 -10.42 -9.66 -0.47
C VAL A 209 -11.65 -10.56 -0.60
N ILE A 210 -12.54 -10.26 -1.53
CA ILE A 210 -13.74 -11.10 -1.78
C ILE A 210 -13.37 -12.51 -2.23
N PHE A 211 -12.38 -12.63 -3.10
CA PHE A 211 -11.91 -13.93 -3.59
C PHE A 211 -11.34 -14.79 -2.45
N SER A 212 -10.48 -14.20 -1.60
CA SER A 212 -9.90 -14.90 -0.45
C SER A 212 -10.99 -15.35 0.55
N LEU A 213 -12.00 -14.51 0.81
CA LEU A 213 -13.15 -14.86 1.64
C LEU A 213 -13.95 -16.02 1.04
N ILE A 214 -14.26 -15.99 -0.27
CA ILE A 214 -14.98 -17.08 -0.96
C ILE A 214 -14.17 -18.38 -0.92
N SER A 215 -12.86 -18.31 -1.15
CA SER A 215 -11.94 -19.43 -1.04
C SER A 215 -11.96 -20.05 0.36
N SER A 216 -11.88 -19.20 1.40
CA SER A 216 -11.92 -19.65 2.79
C SER A 216 -13.24 -20.29 3.18
N ILE A 217 -14.38 -19.67 2.82
CA ILE A 217 -15.74 -20.20 3.14
C ILE A 217 -15.97 -21.59 2.52
N ASN A 218 -15.52 -21.79 1.29
CA ASN A 218 -15.79 -23.00 0.52
C ASN A 218 -14.62 -24.00 0.57
N ALA A 219 -13.57 -23.74 1.36
CA ALA A 219 -12.32 -24.52 1.42
C ALA A 219 -11.71 -24.78 0.03
N LEU A 220 -11.78 -23.77 -0.85
CA LEU A 220 -11.32 -23.88 -2.22
C LEU A 220 -9.84 -23.50 -2.34
N ALA A 221 -9.03 -24.47 -2.74
CA ALA A 221 -7.61 -24.24 -2.96
C ALA A 221 -7.36 -23.40 -4.22
N VAL A 222 -6.63 -22.30 -4.05
CA VAL A 222 -6.26 -21.37 -5.13
C VAL A 222 -4.82 -21.60 -5.52
N SER A 223 -4.54 -21.70 -6.83
CA SER A 223 -3.15 -21.78 -7.31
C SER A 223 -2.37 -20.54 -6.96
N GLN A 224 -1.14 -20.70 -6.48
CA GLN A 224 -0.21 -19.60 -6.19
C GLN A 224 0.08 -18.69 -7.39
N LYS A 225 -0.20 -19.15 -8.62
CA LYS A 225 0.05 -18.42 -9.87
C LYS A 225 -1.19 -17.70 -10.41
N ILE A 226 -2.21 -17.53 -9.57
CA ILE A 226 -3.43 -16.77 -9.89
C ILE A 226 -3.49 -15.50 -9.04
N ALA A 227 -3.90 -14.41 -9.67
CA ALA A 227 -4.10 -13.11 -9.02
C ALA A 227 -5.53 -12.59 -9.26
N ALA A 228 -5.93 -11.60 -8.45
CA ALA A 228 -7.19 -10.88 -8.63
C ALA A 228 -7.00 -9.38 -8.42
N VAL A 229 -7.63 -8.58 -9.29
CA VAL A 229 -7.62 -7.12 -9.21
C VAL A 229 -8.95 -6.54 -9.69
N GLY A 230 -9.56 -5.67 -8.89
CA GLY A 230 -10.85 -5.03 -9.22
C GLY A 230 -11.44 -4.33 -8.01
N GLU A 231 -12.11 -3.20 -8.22
CA GLU A 231 -12.90 -2.55 -7.20
C GLU A 231 -14.33 -3.11 -7.21
N LEU A 232 -14.92 -3.36 -6.04
CA LEU A 232 -16.27 -3.88 -5.91
C LEU A 232 -17.27 -2.78 -5.53
N GLY A 233 -18.34 -2.63 -6.30
CA GLY A 233 -19.48 -1.76 -5.98
C GLY A 233 -20.53 -2.45 -5.12
N LEU A 234 -21.43 -1.67 -4.51
CA LEU A 234 -22.49 -2.16 -3.61
C LEU A 234 -23.53 -3.05 -4.30
N ARG A 235 -23.65 -2.98 -5.62
CA ARG A 235 -24.53 -3.83 -6.42
C ARG A 235 -23.86 -5.10 -6.92
N GLY A 236 -22.64 -5.39 -6.42
CA GLY A 236 -21.86 -6.53 -6.84
C GLY A 236 -21.10 -6.35 -8.17
N GLU A 237 -21.17 -5.15 -8.78
CA GLU A 237 -20.43 -4.85 -10.00
C GLU A 237 -18.93 -4.75 -9.73
N ILE A 238 -18.11 -5.27 -10.65
CA ILE A 238 -16.65 -5.15 -10.61
C ILE A 238 -16.25 -4.00 -11.53
N ARG A 239 -15.67 -2.96 -10.94
CA ARG A 239 -15.36 -1.69 -11.58
C ARG A 239 -13.96 -1.66 -12.18
N ARG A 240 -13.82 -0.80 -13.20
CA ARG A 240 -12.55 -0.52 -13.88
C ARG A 240 -11.46 -0.09 -12.89
N VAL A 241 -10.24 -0.58 -13.14
CA VAL A 241 -9.04 -0.26 -12.36
C VAL A 241 -8.07 0.55 -13.22
N ALA A 242 -7.46 1.56 -12.63
CA ALA A 242 -6.43 2.35 -13.29
C ALA A 242 -5.11 1.56 -13.47
N PHE A 243 -4.34 1.93 -14.49
CA PHE A 243 -3.03 1.35 -14.78
C PHE A 243 -3.03 -0.18 -14.89
N ILE A 244 -4.09 -0.77 -15.42
CA ILE A 244 -4.26 -2.22 -15.49
C ILE A 244 -3.16 -2.91 -16.30
N LYS A 245 -2.64 -2.28 -17.36
CA LYS A 245 -1.52 -2.80 -18.16
C LYS A 245 -0.27 -3.02 -17.31
N ASN A 246 0.10 -2.03 -16.49
CA ASN A 246 1.28 -2.11 -15.62
C ASN A 246 1.14 -3.25 -14.60
N ARG A 247 -0.07 -3.42 -14.06
CA ARG A 247 -0.38 -4.47 -13.09
C ARG A 247 -0.24 -5.87 -13.71
N ILE A 248 -0.71 -6.04 -14.94
CA ILE A 248 -0.61 -7.31 -15.65
C ILE A 248 0.84 -7.60 -16.03
N LYS A 249 1.60 -6.59 -16.51
CA LYS A 249 3.03 -6.75 -16.84
C LYS A 249 3.85 -7.20 -15.64
N GLU A 250 3.57 -6.67 -14.45
CA GLU A 250 4.26 -7.11 -13.23
C GLU A 250 3.90 -8.56 -12.87
N LEU A 251 2.63 -8.95 -12.99
CA LEU A 251 2.21 -10.35 -12.81
C LEU A 251 2.91 -11.29 -13.79
N GLU A 252 3.02 -10.91 -15.07
CA GLU A 252 3.73 -11.70 -16.08
C GLU A 252 5.22 -11.82 -15.75
N ARG A 253 5.86 -10.71 -15.37
CA ARG A 253 7.28 -10.68 -14.97
C ARG A 253 7.59 -11.70 -13.89
N LEU A 254 6.66 -11.89 -12.94
CA LEU A 254 6.78 -12.83 -11.82
C LEU A 254 6.18 -14.22 -12.11
N GLY A 255 5.83 -14.49 -13.37
CA GLY A 255 5.44 -15.80 -13.84
C GLY A 255 4.05 -16.26 -13.42
N PHE A 256 3.13 -15.32 -13.14
CA PHE A 256 1.72 -15.63 -12.91
C PHE A 256 1.09 -16.18 -14.20
N LYS A 257 0.12 -17.10 -14.04
CA LYS A 257 -0.54 -17.81 -15.13
C LYS A 257 -1.94 -17.28 -15.44
N GLY A 258 -2.58 -16.60 -14.47
CA GLY A 258 -3.91 -16.03 -14.67
C GLY A 258 -4.20 -14.88 -13.73
N VAL A 259 -5.09 -13.99 -14.17
CA VAL A 259 -5.58 -12.87 -13.37
C VAL A 259 -7.07 -12.66 -13.60
N TYR A 260 -7.82 -12.57 -12.50
CA TYR A 260 -9.21 -12.12 -12.49
C TYR A 260 -9.23 -10.59 -12.49
N LEU A 261 -9.98 -10.00 -13.45
CA LEU A 261 -9.98 -8.56 -13.65
C LEU A 261 -11.33 -8.05 -14.19
N PRO A 262 -11.63 -6.74 -14.08
CA PRO A 262 -12.91 -6.19 -14.55
C PRO A 262 -13.07 -6.29 -16.06
N THR A 263 -14.24 -6.71 -16.54
CA THR A 263 -14.59 -6.64 -17.96
C THR A 263 -14.51 -5.20 -18.50
N ALA A 264 -14.74 -4.21 -17.65
CA ALA A 264 -14.62 -2.79 -17.98
C ALA A 264 -13.20 -2.36 -18.42
N ASN A 265 -12.17 -3.15 -18.07
CA ASN A 265 -10.80 -2.90 -18.55
C ASN A 265 -10.46 -3.59 -19.89
N LYS A 266 -11.38 -4.33 -20.51
CA LYS A 266 -11.07 -5.10 -21.74
C LYS A 266 -10.51 -4.22 -22.84
N LYS A 267 -11.12 -3.07 -23.10
CA LYS A 267 -10.66 -2.10 -24.13
C LYS A 267 -9.25 -1.56 -23.86
N ASP A 268 -8.86 -1.42 -22.60
CA ASP A 268 -7.52 -0.94 -22.23
C ASP A 268 -6.42 -1.94 -22.62
N LEU A 269 -6.77 -3.21 -22.78
CA LEU A 269 -5.85 -4.34 -22.98
C LEU A 269 -5.83 -4.88 -24.42
N GLU A 270 -6.74 -4.44 -25.27
CA GLU A 270 -6.88 -4.94 -26.66
C GLU A 270 -5.65 -4.69 -27.55
N SER A 271 -4.82 -3.69 -27.20
CA SER A 271 -3.63 -3.33 -27.98
C SER A 271 -2.36 -4.10 -27.60
N GLU A 272 -2.42 -4.99 -26.61
CA GLU A 272 -1.26 -5.72 -26.11
C GLU A 272 -1.54 -7.23 -26.07
N ASP A 273 -0.51 -8.02 -26.39
CA ASP A 273 -0.55 -9.47 -26.28
C ASP A 273 0.09 -9.93 -24.98
N PHE A 274 -0.73 -10.41 -24.06
CA PHE A 274 -0.31 -10.90 -22.76
C PHE A 274 -0.25 -12.43 -22.76
N LYS A 275 0.83 -12.99 -22.22
CA LYS A 275 0.99 -14.45 -22.05
C LYS A 275 0.16 -14.99 -20.87
N ILE A 276 -0.19 -14.14 -19.91
CA ILE A 276 -1.02 -14.47 -18.77
C ILE A 276 -2.50 -14.56 -19.19
N LYS A 277 -3.22 -15.56 -18.68
CA LYS A 277 -4.66 -15.73 -18.94
C LYS A 277 -5.47 -14.61 -18.28
N LEU A 278 -6.15 -13.79 -19.09
CA LEU A 278 -7.03 -12.72 -18.62
C LEU A 278 -8.45 -13.28 -18.40
N ILE A 279 -8.92 -13.26 -17.15
CA ILE A 279 -10.22 -13.81 -16.74
C ILE A 279 -11.13 -12.64 -16.38
N TYR A 280 -11.90 -12.19 -17.35
CA TYR A 280 -12.78 -11.04 -17.21
C TYR A 280 -14.02 -11.35 -16.38
N LEU A 281 -14.37 -10.45 -15.46
CA LEU A 281 -15.55 -10.50 -14.60
C LEU A 281 -16.34 -9.19 -14.68
N LYS A 282 -17.68 -9.28 -14.76
CA LYS A 282 -18.58 -8.14 -14.70
C LYS A 282 -19.04 -7.86 -13.27
N ASN A 283 -19.29 -8.92 -12.52
CA ASN A 283 -19.86 -8.87 -11.19
C ASN A 283 -19.39 -10.03 -10.32
N ILE A 284 -19.76 -10.01 -9.05
CA ILE A 284 -19.40 -11.01 -8.05
C ILE A 284 -20.06 -12.38 -8.36
N GLU A 285 -21.21 -12.42 -9.00
CA GLU A 285 -21.93 -13.68 -9.34
C GLU A 285 -21.09 -14.51 -10.31
N GLU A 286 -20.51 -13.89 -11.35
CA GLU A 286 -19.59 -14.55 -12.28
C GLU A 286 -18.34 -15.11 -11.57
N LEU A 287 -17.82 -14.40 -10.54
CA LEU A 287 -16.72 -14.92 -9.73
C LEU A 287 -17.12 -16.18 -8.98
N ILE A 288 -18.28 -16.14 -8.30
CA ILE A 288 -18.80 -17.27 -7.52
C ILE A 288 -19.00 -18.51 -8.39
N GLU A 289 -19.55 -18.34 -9.60
CA GLU A 289 -19.76 -19.44 -10.54
C GLU A 289 -18.44 -20.06 -11.04
N ARG A 290 -17.42 -19.24 -11.25
CA ARG A 290 -16.12 -19.72 -11.75
C ARG A 290 -15.27 -20.40 -10.68
N VAL A 291 -15.40 -19.96 -9.44
CA VAL A 291 -14.63 -20.51 -8.31
C VAL A 291 -15.25 -21.83 -7.82
N LYS A 292 -16.53 -22.10 -8.09
CA LYS A 292 -17.21 -23.36 -7.77
C LYS A 292 -17.01 -24.48 -8.80
N LYS A 293 -16.52 -24.14 -10.00
CA LYS A 293 -16.16 -25.08 -11.07
C LYS A 293 -14.71 -25.50 -10.99
#